data_2650eb34a8e3cdc5a25489eb60e40c00
#
_entry.id   2650eb34a8e3cdc5a25489eb60e40c00
#
_cell.length_a   1.000
_cell.length_b   1.000
_cell.length_c   1.000
_cell.angle_alpha   90.00
_cell.angle_beta   90.00
_cell.angle_gamma   90.00
#
_symmetry.space_group_name_H-M   'P 1'
#
loop_
_entity.id
_entity.type
_entity.pdbx_description
1 polymer ?
#
loop_
_entity_poly.entity_id
_entity_poly.type
_entity_poly.pdbx_seq_one_letter_code
_entity_poly.pdbx_strand_id
1 'polypeptide(L)'
;DWGSLITAHLGHAYSENMIGIHLGLPVIPGLIRGEVPDEMWTPEEKILKERAQEAAPSLRSHLAVHSNDPQTLASALVDSPAGTAAWLWERRHNWSDNNGDVESVFSREDLCTNASLYWCTGAITSSLRIYFEHFNKPWPLVHDHQKIIETPTSYAIFPKDVVMLPKKIAEEKTNLFRWTVMEAGGHFGAAEQPELLVNDIRETFSQS
;
A
#
# COMPACT_ATOMS: atom_id res chain seq x y z
N ASP A 1 -1.01 -1.52 0.34
CA ASP A 1 -0.14 -2.65 0.69
C ASP A 1 -0.31 -3.79 -0.33
N TRP A 2 -0.02 -5.04 0.05
CA TRP A 2 -0.09 -6.22 -0.83
C TRP A 2 -1.40 -6.35 -1.59
N GLY A 3 -2.52 -5.95 -1.00
CA GLY A 3 -3.82 -5.93 -1.68
C GLY A 3 -3.81 -5.08 -2.95
N SER A 4 -3.21 -3.89 -2.90
CA SER A 4 -3.08 -3.04 -4.09
C SER A 4 -2.13 -3.63 -5.14
N LEU A 5 -1.01 -4.22 -4.71
CA LEU A 5 -0.08 -4.91 -5.62
C LEU A 5 -0.74 -6.08 -6.36
N ILE A 6 -1.48 -6.91 -5.61
CA ILE A 6 -2.22 -8.05 -6.17
C ILE A 6 -3.30 -7.56 -7.13
N THR A 7 -4.12 -6.60 -6.71
CA THR A 7 -5.22 -6.06 -7.53
C THR A 7 -4.71 -5.40 -8.80
N ALA A 8 -3.64 -4.60 -8.71
CA ALA A 8 -3.01 -3.98 -9.87
C ALA A 8 -2.48 -5.03 -10.86
N HIS A 9 -1.87 -6.11 -10.33
CA HIS A 9 -1.39 -7.20 -11.19
C HIS A 9 -2.52 -8.00 -11.81
N LEU A 10 -3.62 -8.25 -11.10
CA LEU A 10 -4.82 -8.85 -11.66
C LEU A 10 -5.43 -7.96 -12.76
N GLY A 11 -5.50 -6.64 -12.54
CA GLY A 11 -5.95 -5.68 -13.55
C GLY A 11 -5.05 -5.60 -14.78
N HIS A 12 -3.75 -5.90 -14.63
CA HIS A 12 -2.81 -6.05 -15.71
C HIS A 12 -3.01 -7.36 -16.49
N ALA A 13 -3.14 -8.48 -15.77
CA ALA A 13 -3.07 -9.81 -16.41
C ALA A 13 -4.42 -10.37 -16.88
N TYR A 14 -5.54 -9.84 -16.35
CA TYR A 14 -6.88 -10.38 -16.55
C TYR A 14 -7.94 -9.29 -16.75
N SER A 15 -7.60 -8.26 -17.54
CA SER A 15 -8.46 -7.09 -17.76
C SER A 15 -9.84 -7.47 -18.32
N GLU A 16 -9.92 -8.50 -19.13
CA GLU A 16 -11.16 -9.00 -19.74
C GLU A 16 -12.15 -9.60 -18.73
N ASN A 17 -11.69 -9.92 -17.52
CA ASN A 17 -12.50 -10.49 -16.45
C ASN A 17 -12.90 -9.44 -15.38
N MET A 18 -12.56 -8.17 -15.60
CA MET A 18 -12.73 -7.12 -14.59
C MET A 18 -13.52 -5.94 -15.14
N ILE A 19 -14.55 -5.51 -14.40
CA ILE A 19 -15.30 -4.28 -14.71
C ILE A 19 -14.53 -3.01 -14.30
N GLY A 20 -13.62 -3.12 -13.33
CA GLY A 20 -12.79 -2.05 -12.81
C GLY A 20 -12.03 -2.46 -11.57
N ILE A 21 -11.04 -1.67 -11.20
CA ILE A 21 -10.29 -1.82 -9.93
C ILE A 21 -10.21 -0.48 -9.20
N HIS A 22 -10.20 -0.55 -7.88
CA HIS A 22 -10.02 0.60 -7.00
C HIS A 22 -8.83 0.34 -6.05
N LEU A 23 -7.86 1.24 -6.03
CA LEU A 23 -6.58 1.09 -5.35
C LEU A 23 -6.37 2.21 -4.33
N GLY A 24 -6.18 1.88 -3.06
CA GLY A 24 -5.79 2.83 -2.02
C GLY A 24 -4.29 3.14 -2.02
N LEU A 25 -3.46 2.21 -2.48
CA LEU A 25 -2.03 2.46 -2.67
C LEU A 25 -1.73 2.61 -4.17
N PRO A 26 -1.16 3.75 -4.63
CA PRO A 26 -0.92 3.99 -6.05
C PRO A 26 0.29 3.19 -6.54
N VAL A 27 0.05 2.01 -7.08
CA VAL A 27 1.05 1.11 -7.64
C VAL A 27 0.70 0.70 -9.05
N ILE A 28 1.72 0.50 -9.88
CA ILE A 28 1.61 -0.01 -11.24
C ILE A 28 2.65 -1.12 -11.40
N PRO A 29 2.28 -2.32 -11.88
CA PRO A 29 3.21 -3.41 -12.10
C PRO A 29 4.43 -2.97 -12.94
N GLY A 30 5.63 -3.36 -12.50
CA GLY A 30 6.88 -3.00 -13.18
C GLY A 30 7.42 -1.60 -12.86
N LEU A 31 6.65 -0.70 -12.22
CA LEU A 31 7.09 0.67 -11.90
C LEU A 31 7.47 0.90 -10.43
N ILE A 32 7.29 -0.08 -9.54
CA ILE A 32 7.47 0.07 -8.08
C ILE A 32 8.87 0.58 -7.69
N ARG A 33 9.89 0.35 -8.52
CA ARG A 33 11.29 0.73 -8.25
C ARG A 33 11.86 1.75 -9.24
N GLY A 34 11.04 2.27 -10.15
CA GLY A 34 11.49 3.25 -11.14
C GLY A 34 11.64 4.65 -10.55
N GLU A 35 12.67 5.36 -10.96
CA GLU A 35 12.73 6.82 -10.75
C GLU A 35 11.69 7.47 -11.64
N VAL A 36 10.78 8.22 -11.03
CA VAL A 36 9.79 9.04 -11.75
C VAL A 36 10.39 10.42 -11.94
N PRO A 37 10.55 10.90 -13.19
CA PRO A 37 11.12 12.19 -13.47
C PRO A 37 10.36 13.34 -12.80
N ASP A 38 11.08 14.38 -12.40
CA ASP A 38 10.49 15.50 -11.63
C ASP A 38 9.44 16.30 -12.42
N GLU A 39 9.53 16.32 -13.73
CA GLU A 39 8.54 16.95 -14.62
C GLU A 39 7.19 16.23 -14.68
N MET A 40 7.11 15.03 -14.16
CA MET A 40 5.86 14.27 -14.06
C MET A 40 5.01 14.67 -12.86
N TRP A 41 5.58 15.38 -11.89
CA TRP A 41 4.94 15.77 -10.64
C TRP A 41 4.42 17.20 -10.71
N THR A 42 3.16 17.41 -10.33
CA THR A 42 2.64 18.77 -10.09
C THR A 42 3.25 19.36 -8.82
N PRO A 43 3.17 20.70 -8.62
CA PRO A 43 3.66 21.33 -7.39
C PRO A 43 3.01 20.73 -6.11
N GLU A 44 1.72 20.44 -6.16
CA GLU A 44 0.96 19.87 -5.04
C GLU A 44 1.41 18.42 -4.74
N GLU A 45 1.61 17.62 -5.78
CA GLU A 45 2.11 16.25 -5.66
C GLU A 45 3.54 16.20 -5.13
N LYS A 46 4.38 17.19 -5.45
CA LYS A 46 5.75 17.30 -4.92
C LYS A 46 5.77 17.45 -3.41
N ILE A 47 4.83 18.18 -2.84
CA ILE A 47 4.71 18.32 -1.37
C ILE A 47 4.47 16.94 -0.72
N LEU A 48 3.58 16.13 -1.30
CA LEU A 48 3.31 14.78 -0.79
C LEU A 48 4.52 13.85 -0.98
N LYS A 49 5.20 13.95 -2.14
CA LYS A 49 6.44 13.21 -2.44
C LYS A 49 7.53 13.54 -1.42
N GLU A 50 7.81 14.82 -1.19
CA GLU A 50 8.85 15.29 -0.25
C GLU A 50 8.57 14.78 1.17
N ARG A 51 7.33 14.92 1.65
CA ARG A 51 6.92 14.36 2.94
C ARG A 51 7.17 12.85 3.04
N ALA A 52 6.80 12.09 2.00
CA ALA A 52 7.01 10.65 1.97
C ALA A 52 8.51 10.28 1.90
N GLN A 53 9.34 11.12 1.27
CA GLN A 53 10.78 10.95 1.23
C GLN A 53 11.44 11.24 2.57
N GLU A 54 11.05 12.31 3.26
CA GLU A 54 11.53 12.64 4.59
C GLU A 54 11.19 11.55 5.61
N ALA A 55 9.97 11.01 5.54
CA ALA A 55 9.52 9.93 6.41
C ALA A 55 10.03 8.52 5.99
N ALA A 56 10.67 8.38 4.82
CA ALA A 56 11.08 7.08 4.28
C ALA A 56 11.91 6.21 5.24
N PRO A 57 12.83 6.71 6.07
CA PRO A 57 13.58 5.90 7.02
C PRO A 57 12.69 5.12 7.98
N SER A 58 11.61 5.72 8.49
CA SER A 58 10.65 5.05 9.38
C SER A 58 9.61 4.25 8.59
N LEU A 59 9.10 4.78 7.47
CA LEU A 59 8.10 4.11 6.65
C LEU A 59 8.61 2.80 6.05
N ARG A 60 9.90 2.73 5.69
CA ARG A 60 10.50 1.62 4.94
C ARG A 60 11.49 0.78 5.76
N SER A 61 11.63 1.02 7.05
CA SER A 61 12.61 0.32 7.92
C SER A 61 12.48 -1.20 7.90
N HIS A 62 11.28 -1.74 7.71
CA HIS A 62 11.00 -3.16 7.62
C HIS A 62 11.48 -3.81 6.31
N LEU A 63 11.58 -3.04 5.20
CA LEU A 63 11.82 -3.59 3.86
C LEU A 63 13.14 -4.35 3.76
N ALA A 64 14.24 -3.79 4.28
CA ALA A 64 15.55 -4.41 4.21
C ALA A 64 15.57 -5.78 4.90
N VAL A 65 14.97 -5.87 6.10
CA VAL A 65 14.91 -7.12 6.86
C VAL A 65 13.98 -8.13 6.20
N HIS A 66 12.77 -7.72 5.82
CA HIS A 66 11.80 -8.62 5.19
C HIS A 66 12.26 -9.12 3.82
N SER A 67 13.02 -8.30 3.06
CA SER A 67 13.48 -8.67 1.72
C SER A 67 14.73 -9.54 1.72
N ASN A 68 15.57 -9.48 2.77
CA ASN A 68 16.85 -10.18 2.80
C ASN A 68 16.91 -11.26 3.88
N ASP A 69 16.46 -10.96 5.10
CA ASP A 69 16.63 -11.79 6.28
C ASP A 69 15.33 -12.06 7.06
N PRO A 70 14.18 -12.36 6.39
CA PRO A 70 12.88 -12.48 7.06
C PRO A 70 12.87 -13.58 8.11
N GLN A 71 13.60 -14.68 7.88
CA GLN A 71 13.62 -15.83 8.76
C GLN A 71 14.29 -15.52 10.11
N THR A 72 15.33 -14.68 10.10
CA THR A 72 16.04 -14.27 11.32
C THR A 72 15.09 -13.52 12.26
N LEU A 73 14.39 -12.51 11.74
CA LEU A 73 13.41 -11.75 12.52
C LEU A 73 12.21 -12.62 12.92
N ALA A 74 11.70 -13.43 11.99
CA ALA A 74 10.58 -14.33 12.24
C ALA A 74 10.83 -15.25 13.45
N SER A 75 12.05 -15.81 13.57
CA SER A 75 12.42 -16.68 14.68
C SER A 75 12.29 -16.01 16.05
N ALA A 76 12.58 -14.70 16.13
CA ALA A 76 12.39 -13.94 17.36
C ALA A 76 10.93 -13.59 17.62
N LEU A 77 10.18 -13.26 16.55
CA LEU A 77 8.79 -12.84 16.68
C LEU A 77 7.85 -14.00 17.01
N VAL A 78 8.07 -15.20 16.48
CA VAL A 78 7.23 -16.37 16.81
C VAL A 78 7.37 -16.82 18.26
N ASP A 79 8.44 -16.40 18.95
CA ASP A 79 8.68 -16.75 20.35
C ASP A 79 8.22 -15.65 21.33
N SER A 80 7.77 -14.51 20.82
CA SER A 80 7.37 -13.37 21.66
C SER A 80 6.09 -12.70 21.15
N PRO A 81 4.94 -12.89 21.83
CA PRO A 81 3.72 -12.18 21.49
C PRO A 81 3.86 -10.66 21.61
N ALA A 82 4.62 -10.20 22.61
CA ALA A 82 4.94 -8.78 22.77
C ALA A 82 5.84 -8.26 21.64
N GLY A 83 6.80 -9.05 21.18
CA GLY A 83 7.64 -8.71 20.03
C GLY A 83 6.83 -8.60 18.74
N THR A 84 5.96 -9.58 18.48
CA THR A 84 5.02 -9.54 17.34
C THR A 84 4.12 -8.32 17.40
N ALA A 85 3.53 -8.02 18.57
CA ALA A 85 2.69 -6.84 18.76
C ALA A 85 3.47 -5.55 18.49
N ALA A 86 4.65 -5.39 19.08
CA ALA A 86 5.48 -4.19 18.89
C ALA A 86 5.85 -3.98 17.41
N TRP A 87 6.22 -5.04 16.69
CA TRP A 87 6.56 -4.98 15.27
C TRP A 87 5.39 -4.52 14.41
N LEU A 88 4.17 -5.02 14.66
CA LEU A 88 2.97 -4.66 13.92
C LEU A 88 2.46 -3.26 14.30
N TRP A 89 2.47 -2.91 15.59
CA TRP A 89 1.97 -1.62 16.07
C TRP A 89 2.86 -0.46 15.64
N GLU A 90 4.18 -0.68 15.54
CA GLU A 90 5.08 0.32 14.98
C GLU A 90 4.71 0.66 13.53
N ARG A 91 4.28 -0.35 12.72
CA ARG A 91 3.78 -0.08 11.37
C ARG A 91 2.46 0.70 11.41
N ARG A 92 1.54 0.36 12.33
CA ARG A 92 0.31 1.12 12.54
C ARG A 92 0.61 2.57 12.90
N HIS A 93 1.56 2.79 13.82
CA HIS A 93 1.97 4.13 14.23
C HIS A 93 2.62 4.91 13.07
N ASN A 94 3.56 4.31 12.37
CA ASN A 94 4.35 5.02 11.36
C ASN A 94 3.59 5.27 10.05
N TRP A 95 2.58 4.46 9.73
CA TRP A 95 1.90 4.48 8.43
C TRP A 95 0.51 5.12 8.47
N SER A 96 -0.02 5.44 9.63
CA SER A 96 -1.32 6.11 9.76
C SER A 96 -1.21 7.61 9.98
N ASP A 97 -2.31 8.31 9.74
CA ASP A 97 -2.49 9.73 10.03
C ASP A 97 -2.96 9.92 11.49
N ASN A 98 -2.06 9.68 12.44
CA ASN A 98 -2.37 9.61 13.88
C ASN A 98 -1.81 10.81 14.70
N ASN A 99 -1.10 11.74 14.06
CA ASN A 99 -0.48 12.88 14.73
C ASN A 99 0.40 12.53 15.96
N GLY A 100 1.02 11.33 15.93
CA GLY A 100 1.90 10.82 16.99
C GLY A 100 1.17 10.01 18.07
N ASP A 101 -0.14 9.85 17.99
CA ASP A 101 -0.93 9.02 18.89
C ASP A 101 -1.70 7.95 18.10
N VAL A 102 -1.18 6.73 18.08
CA VAL A 102 -1.79 5.62 17.34
C VAL A 102 -3.19 5.24 17.88
N GLU A 103 -3.46 5.50 19.17
CA GLU A 103 -4.75 5.21 19.78
C GLU A 103 -5.85 6.22 19.35
N SER A 104 -5.47 7.34 18.73
CA SER A 104 -6.43 8.26 18.10
C SER A 104 -7.10 7.67 16.85
N VAL A 105 -6.48 6.64 16.25
CA VAL A 105 -6.95 5.97 15.03
C VAL A 105 -7.37 4.53 15.29
N PHE A 106 -6.60 3.79 16.07
CA PHE A 106 -6.83 2.38 16.36
C PHE A 106 -7.05 2.20 17.86
N SER A 107 -8.18 1.63 18.25
CA SER A 107 -8.37 1.26 19.65
C SER A 107 -7.33 0.24 20.12
N ARG A 108 -7.09 0.16 21.42
CA ARG A 108 -6.23 -0.90 21.99
C ARG A 108 -6.73 -2.29 21.64
N GLU A 109 -8.04 -2.48 21.58
CA GLU A 109 -8.68 -3.75 21.20
C GLU A 109 -8.34 -4.11 19.75
N ASP A 110 -8.41 -3.16 18.81
CA ASP A 110 -8.02 -3.38 17.41
C ASP A 110 -6.56 -3.74 17.28
N LEU A 111 -5.68 -3.01 17.97
CA LEU A 111 -4.24 -3.26 17.98
C LEU A 111 -3.92 -4.66 18.53
N CYS A 112 -4.52 -5.03 19.67
CA CYS A 112 -4.34 -6.34 20.29
C CYS A 112 -4.93 -7.45 19.43
N THR A 113 -6.12 -7.26 18.87
CA THR A 113 -6.77 -8.23 17.98
C THR A 113 -5.92 -8.49 16.75
N ASN A 114 -5.41 -7.44 16.10
CA ASN A 114 -4.52 -7.58 14.95
C ASN A 114 -3.27 -8.40 15.31
N ALA A 115 -2.59 -8.07 16.40
CA ALA A 115 -1.40 -8.79 16.83
C ALA A 115 -1.72 -10.26 17.19
N SER A 116 -2.85 -10.50 17.85
CA SER A 116 -3.30 -11.85 18.22
C SER A 116 -3.62 -12.72 17.01
N LEU A 117 -4.19 -12.15 15.95
CA LEU A 117 -4.41 -12.87 14.69
C LEU A 117 -3.10 -13.41 14.13
N TYR A 118 -2.05 -12.59 14.06
CA TYR A 118 -0.74 -13.03 13.58
C TYR A 118 -0.08 -14.05 14.52
N TRP A 119 -0.15 -13.80 15.82
CA TRP A 119 0.45 -14.68 16.83
C TRP A 119 -0.23 -16.04 16.92
N CYS A 120 -1.54 -16.05 17.13
CA CYS A 120 -2.30 -17.29 17.35
C CYS A 120 -2.40 -18.19 16.13
N THR A 121 -2.32 -17.61 14.92
CA THR A 121 -2.32 -18.40 13.68
C THR A 121 -0.92 -18.79 13.21
N GLY A 122 0.13 -18.30 13.86
CA GLY A 122 1.52 -18.50 13.41
C GLY A 122 1.88 -17.79 12.11
N ALA A 123 1.05 -16.82 11.67
CA ALA A 123 1.19 -16.18 10.36
C ALA A 123 2.35 -15.20 10.26
N ILE A 124 2.98 -14.79 11.36
CA ILE A 124 4.04 -13.78 11.34
C ILE A 124 5.19 -14.17 10.41
N THR A 125 5.63 -15.41 10.42
CA THR A 125 6.72 -15.89 9.56
C THR A 125 6.40 -15.75 8.07
N SER A 126 5.23 -16.21 7.64
CA SER A 126 4.82 -16.12 6.23
C SER A 126 4.54 -14.68 5.81
N SER A 127 4.06 -13.82 6.71
CA SER A 127 3.83 -12.41 6.44
C SER A 127 5.12 -11.60 6.20
N LEU A 128 6.23 -11.98 6.84
CA LEU A 128 7.53 -11.41 6.53
C LEU A 128 8.08 -11.96 5.21
N ARG A 129 7.93 -13.28 5.01
CA ARG A 129 8.52 -14.00 3.89
C ARG A 129 7.95 -13.57 2.53
N ILE A 130 6.71 -13.09 2.44
CA ILE A 130 6.12 -12.62 1.18
C ILE A 130 6.96 -11.52 0.53
N TYR A 131 7.60 -10.66 1.32
CA TYR A 131 8.52 -9.63 0.82
C TYR A 131 9.75 -10.26 0.17
N PHE A 132 10.37 -11.23 0.83
CA PHE A 132 11.52 -11.95 0.27
C PHE A 132 11.18 -12.60 -1.06
N GLU A 133 10.07 -13.33 -1.14
CA GLU A 133 9.65 -14.02 -2.37
C GLU A 133 9.38 -13.00 -3.49
N HIS A 134 8.64 -11.94 -3.22
CA HIS A 134 8.30 -10.94 -4.22
C HIS A 134 9.52 -10.14 -4.72
N PHE A 135 10.41 -9.72 -3.83
CA PHE A 135 11.55 -8.89 -4.24
C PHE A 135 12.67 -9.70 -4.90
N ASN A 136 12.79 -10.98 -4.58
CA ASN A 136 13.77 -11.86 -5.24
C ASN A 136 13.20 -12.51 -6.51
N LYS A 137 11.89 -12.69 -6.60
CA LYS A 137 11.21 -13.25 -7.77
C LYS A 137 9.91 -12.48 -8.05
N PRO A 138 10.02 -11.23 -8.55
CA PRO A 138 8.83 -10.41 -8.82
C PRO A 138 7.95 -11.07 -9.88
N TRP A 139 6.65 -10.82 -9.78
CA TRP A 139 5.69 -11.29 -10.78
C TRP A 139 6.01 -10.66 -12.12
N PRO A 140 6.12 -11.49 -13.20
CA PRO A 140 6.42 -10.97 -14.53
C PRO A 140 5.21 -10.20 -15.08
N LEU A 141 5.49 -9.20 -15.90
CA LEU A 141 4.46 -8.63 -16.77
C LEU A 141 4.06 -9.67 -17.83
N VAL A 142 2.76 -9.76 -18.12
CA VAL A 142 2.24 -10.69 -19.13
C VAL A 142 2.17 -10.06 -20.53
N HIS A 143 2.27 -8.72 -20.59
CA HIS A 143 2.36 -7.95 -21.83
C HIS A 143 3.14 -6.63 -21.58
N ASP A 144 3.53 -5.97 -22.65
CA ASP A 144 4.27 -4.70 -22.68
C ASP A 144 3.49 -3.56 -23.36
N HIS A 145 2.14 -3.63 -23.32
CA HIS A 145 1.29 -2.61 -23.91
C HIS A 145 1.55 -1.24 -23.26
N GLN A 146 1.25 -0.17 -23.98
CA GLN A 146 1.42 1.19 -23.49
C GLN A 146 0.70 1.41 -22.13
N LYS A 147 -0.53 0.90 -22.02
CA LYS A 147 -1.25 0.81 -20.76
C LYS A 147 -0.86 -0.50 -20.08
N ILE A 148 -0.08 -0.41 -19.00
CA ILE A 148 0.27 -1.58 -18.21
C ILE A 148 -0.96 -2.17 -17.51
N ILE A 149 -1.89 -1.32 -17.06
CA ILE A 149 -3.18 -1.76 -16.52
C ILE A 149 -4.26 -1.29 -17.50
N GLU A 150 -4.86 -2.23 -18.22
CA GLU A 150 -5.93 -1.96 -19.19
C GLU A 150 -7.32 -1.95 -18.55
N THR A 151 -7.48 -2.57 -17.40
CA THR A 151 -8.71 -2.49 -16.59
C THR A 151 -8.99 -1.04 -16.19
N PRO A 152 -10.25 -0.55 -16.24
CA PRO A 152 -10.61 0.75 -15.69
C PRO A 152 -10.13 0.87 -14.23
N THR A 153 -9.27 1.85 -13.98
CA THR A 153 -8.53 1.95 -12.71
C THR A 153 -8.84 3.25 -11.99
N SER A 154 -9.22 3.14 -10.73
CA SER A 154 -9.40 4.28 -9.82
C SER A 154 -8.37 4.25 -8.70
N TYR A 155 -7.87 5.43 -8.33
CA TYR A 155 -6.93 5.61 -7.22
C TYR A 155 -7.50 6.55 -6.18
N ALA A 156 -7.44 6.12 -4.91
CA ALA A 156 -7.67 6.95 -3.74
C ALA A 156 -6.32 7.29 -3.11
N ILE A 157 -5.88 8.53 -3.24
CA ILE A 157 -4.57 8.99 -2.79
C ILE A 157 -4.70 9.57 -1.39
N PHE A 158 -4.23 8.84 -0.40
CA PHE A 158 -4.19 9.32 0.98
C PHE A 158 -2.93 10.14 1.23
N PRO A 159 -3.03 11.37 1.78
CA PRO A 159 -1.91 12.31 1.84
C PRO A 159 -0.75 11.85 2.73
N LYS A 160 -1.00 10.94 3.68
CA LYS A 160 0.05 10.38 4.55
C LYS A 160 0.37 8.91 4.27
N ASP A 161 0.02 8.38 3.09
CA ASP A 161 0.40 7.03 2.69
C ASP A 161 1.93 6.90 2.45
N VAL A 162 2.39 5.66 2.41
CA VAL A 162 3.81 5.27 2.32
C VAL A 162 4.39 5.32 0.90
N VAL A 163 3.52 5.34 -0.12
CA VAL A 163 3.89 5.44 -1.54
C VAL A 163 3.11 6.56 -2.21
N MET A 164 3.84 7.38 -2.98
CA MET A 164 3.25 8.40 -3.84
C MET A 164 3.59 8.11 -5.29
N LEU A 165 2.65 8.40 -6.17
CA LEU A 165 2.79 8.31 -7.62
C LEU A 165 2.17 9.57 -8.24
N PRO A 166 2.77 10.21 -9.24
CA PRO A 166 2.13 11.33 -9.91
C PRO A 166 0.99 10.85 -10.81
N LYS A 167 -0.08 11.62 -10.84
CA LYS A 167 -1.26 11.34 -11.67
C LYS A 167 -0.89 11.12 -13.14
N LYS A 168 0.05 11.91 -13.64
CA LYS A 168 0.51 11.84 -15.04
C LYS A 168 1.04 10.44 -15.42
N ILE A 169 1.77 9.77 -14.53
CA ILE A 169 2.21 8.38 -14.76
C ILE A 169 1.01 7.43 -14.76
N ALA A 170 0.06 7.61 -13.85
CA ALA A 170 -1.16 6.81 -13.85
C ALA A 170 -1.96 6.99 -15.17
N GLU A 171 -2.09 8.24 -15.65
CA GLU A 171 -2.70 8.55 -16.94
C GLU A 171 -1.97 7.90 -18.12
N GLU A 172 -0.65 7.85 -18.10
CA GLU A 172 0.15 7.26 -19.17
C GLU A 172 0.12 5.73 -19.16
N LYS A 173 0.14 5.11 -17.99
CA LYS A 173 0.41 3.68 -17.81
C LYS A 173 -0.82 2.85 -17.44
N THR A 174 -1.94 3.48 -17.13
CA THR A 174 -3.17 2.76 -16.76
C THR A 174 -4.37 3.30 -17.55
N ASN A 175 -5.43 2.52 -17.63
CA ASN A 175 -6.75 3.01 -18.06
C ASN A 175 -7.37 3.78 -16.90
N LEU A 176 -6.79 4.95 -16.60
CA LEU A 176 -7.19 5.77 -15.47
C LEU A 176 -8.63 6.26 -15.63
N PHE A 177 -9.51 5.80 -14.76
CA PHE A 177 -10.92 6.19 -14.72
C PHE A 177 -11.16 7.33 -13.71
N ARG A 178 -10.57 7.21 -12.50
CA ARG A 178 -10.74 8.17 -11.42
C ARG A 178 -9.45 8.35 -10.63
N TRP A 179 -9.20 9.59 -10.19
CA TRP A 179 -8.08 9.94 -9.32
C TRP A 179 -8.57 10.88 -8.24
N THR A 180 -8.66 10.41 -7.01
CA THR A 180 -9.16 11.19 -5.88
C THR A 180 -8.03 11.39 -4.87
N VAL A 181 -7.68 12.65 -4.61
CA VAL A 181 -6.80 13.00 -3.49
C VAL A 181 -7.69 13.19 -2.26
N MET A 182 -7.50 12.35 -1.26
CA MET A 182 -8.28 12.38 -0.03
C MET A 182 -7.87 13.56 0.85
N GLU A 183 -8.81 14.07 1.66
CA GLU A 183 -8.58 15.22 2.54
C GLU A 183 -7.67 14.86 3.73
N ALA A 184 -7.69 13.61 4.17
CA ALA A 184 -6.93 13.09 5.31
C ALA A 184 -6.70 11.58 5.17
N GLY A 185 -5.87 11.03 6.06
CA GLY A 185 -5.61 9.60 6.16
C GLY A 185 -4.24 9.19 5.62
N GLY A 186 -3.82 8.02 6.03
CA GLY A 186 -2.57 7.37 5.67
C GLY A 186 -2.79 6.02 5.00
N HIS A 187 -1.89 5.09 5.28
CA HIS A 187 -1.85 3.77 4.66
C HIS A 187 -3.07 2.89 4.95
N PHE A 188 -3.69 3.07 6.11
CA PHE A 188 -4.83 2.27 6.54
C PHE A 188 -6.15 2.99 6.27
N GLY A 189 -6.31 3.59 5.11
CA GLY A 189 -7.44 4.43 4.73
C GLY A 189 -8.82 3.87 5.07
N ALA A 190 -9.01 2.55 5.00
CA ALA A 190 -10.25 1.91 5.41
C ALA A 190 -10.56 2.02 6.90
N ALA A 191 -9.54 2.05 7.76
CA ALA A 191 -9.68 2.22 9.20
C ALA A 191 -9.66 3.70 9.62
N GLU A 192 -8.85 4.50 8.93
CA GLU A 192 -8.62 5.91 9.25
C GLU A 192 -9.75 6.82 8.74
N GLN A 193 -10.24 6.57 7.52
CA GLN A 193 -11.21 7.39 6.81
C GLN A 193 -12.25 6.52 6.07
N PRO A 194 -13.02 5.67 6.78
CA PRO A 194 -13.92 4.70 6.16
C PRO A 194 -14.98 5.35 5.27
N GLU A 195 -15.54 6.48 5.68
CA GLU A 195 -16.59 7.18 4.91
C GLU A 195 -16.03 7.75 3.60
N LEU A 196 -14.85 8.38 3.63
CA LEU A 196 -14.20 8.90 2.42
C LEU A 196 -13.92 7.77 1.43
N LEU A 197 -13.35 6.66 1.92
CA LEU A 197 -13.01 5.52 1.07
C LEU A 197 -14.25 4.85 0.48
N VAL A 198 -15.28 4.60 1.30
CA VAL A 198 -16.53 3.96 0.83
C VAL A 198 -17.24 4.82 -0.20
N ASN A 199 -17.28 6.13 -0.01
CA ASN A 199 -17.88 7.03 -0.98
C ASN A 199 -17.12 7.04 -2.30
N ASP A 200 -15.79 7.06 -2.27
CA ASP A 200 -14.98 7.02 -3.49
C ASP A 200 -15.12 5.68 -4.25
N ILE A 201 -15.22 4.56 -3.52
CA ILE A 201 -15.52 3.24 -4.11
C ILE A 201 -16.91 3.25 -4.78
N ARG A 202 -17.93 3.80 -4.12
CA ARG A 202 -19.27 3.92 -4.71
C ARG A 202 -19.27 4.76 -5.98
N GLU A 203 -18.60 5.91 -5.96
CA GLU A 203 -18.45 6.76 -7.13
C GLU A 203 -17.72 6.05 -8.29
N THR A 204 -16.75 5.21 -7.97
CA THR A 204 -16.02 4.40 -8.96
C THR A 204 -16.94 3.42 -9.67
N PHE A 205 -17.80 2.70 -8.94
CA PHE A 205 -18.59 1.58 -9.47
C PHE A 205 -20.07 1.92 -9.73
N SER A 206 -20.53 3.13 -9.41
CA SER A 206 -21.90 3.55 -9.71
C SER A 206 -22.16 3.87 -11.20
N GLN A 207 -21.10 4.04 -11.97
CA GLN A 207 -21.15 4.39 -13.40
C GLN A 207 -20.79 3.20 -14.32
N SER A 208 -20.64 2.01 -13.74
CA SER A 208 -20.25 0.77 -14.45
C SER A 208 -21.47 0.01 -14.97
#